data_868a6d5172103229465d719e57cac365
#
_entry.id   868a6d5172103229465d719e57cac365
#
_cell.length_a   1.000
_cell.length_b   1.000
_cell.length_c   1.000
_cell.angle_alpha   90.00
_cell.angle_beta   90.00
_cell.angle_gamma   90.00
#
_symmetry.space_group_name_H-M   'P 1'
#
loop_
_entity.id
_entity.type
_entity.pdbx_description
1 polymer ?
#
loop_
_entity_poly.entity_id
_entity_poly.type
_entity_poly.pdbx_seq_one_letter_code
_entity_poly.pdbx_strand_id
1 'polypeptide(L)'
;MRTLHTDTEREAAAALVQDRQRWLALRRLPVAAGADIPALFRDPRTQPAGLFEDGKLLACMIPKREPNPGWGKGPCLFLGSVHTLPDQPDDITRLITLWASDFAARLDLPLVRAEALVRHTLDAEPIAALLRRLTNMGWEIQGSGPGQEGDRVARLEITAERRSGLSTLIGCRVHEPHTATPKERGNT
;
A
#
# COMPACT_ATOMS: atom_id res chain seq x y z
N MET A 1 -10.28 -4.03 -9.12
CA MET A 1 -8.81 -3.89 -8.94
C MET A 1 -8.10 -4.39 -10.19
N ARG A 2 -7.20 -3.62 -10.79
CA ARG A 2 -6.40 -4.02 -11.97
C ARG A 2 -5.05 -3.31 -12.01
N THR A 3 -4.10 -3.89 -12.73
CA THR A 3 -2.80 -3.24 -13.00
C THR A 3 -3.00 -2.03 -13.91
N LEU A 4 -2.24 -0.98 -13.67
CA LEU A 4 -2.23 0.23 -14.49
C LEU A 4 -1.19 0.04 -15.60
N HIS A 5 -1.66 -0.07 -16.84
CA HIS A 5 -0.81 -0.39 -17.99
C HIS A 5 -0.46 0.83 -18.85
N THR A 6 -1.42 1.74 -19.01
CA THR A 6 -1.26 2.88 -19.91
C THR A 6 -0.64 4.08 -19.20
N ASP A 7 0.05 4.93 -19.94
CA ASP A 7 0.60 6.18 -19.41
C ASP A 7 -0.50 7.08 -18.84
N THR A 8 -1.68 7.09 -19.46
CA THR A 8 -2.84 7.84 -18.96
C THR A 8 -3.30 7.35 -17.60
N GLU A 9 -3.35 6.02 -17.37
CA GLU A 9 -3.72 5.45 -16.07
C GLU A 9 -2.66 5.72 -15.00
N ARG A 10 -1.39 5.64 -15.38
CA ARG A 10 -0.25 5.95 -14.51
C ARG A 10 -0.25 7.42 -14.12
N GLU A 11 -0.54 8.32 -15.06
CA GLU A 11 -0.66 9.74 -14.79
C GLU A 11 -1.86 10.05 -13.88
N ALA A 12 -3.00 9.39 -14.09
CA ALA A 12 -4.16 9.51 -13.19
C ALA A 12 -3.83 9.06 -11.76
N ALA A 13 -3.04 7.99 -11.59
CA ALA A 13 -2.58 7.56 -10.28
C ALA A 13 -1.59 8.56 -9.66
N ALA A 14 -0.65 9.08 -10.43
CA ALA A 14 0.27 10.11 -9.96
C ALA A 14 -0.46 11.38 -9.51
N ALA A 15 -1.48 11.81 -10.26
CA ALA A 15 -2.35 12.94 -9.89
C ALA A 15 -3.11 12.67 -8.60
N LEU A 16 -3.71 11.47 -8.44
CA LEU A 16 -4.38 11.06 -7.20
C LEU A 16 -3.43 11.15 -6.00
N VAL A 17 -2.19 10.67 -6.15
CA VAL A 17 -1.16 10.76 -5.10
C VAL A 17 -0.85 12.20 -4.73
N GLN A 18 -0.65 13.08 -5.72
CA GLN A 18 -0.38 14.51 -5.50
C GLN A 18 -1.54 15.18 -4.75
N ASP A 19 -2.78 14.90 -5.14
CA ASP A 19 -3.96 15.45 -4.48
C ASP A 19 -4.08 14.95 -3.04
N ARG A 20 -3.78 13.65 -2.82
CA ARG A 20 -3.76 13.08 -1.46
C ARG A 20 -2.66 13.69 -0.60
N GLN A 21 -1.45 13.88 -1.13
CA GLN A 21 -0.35 14.52 -0.41
C GLN A 21 -0.70 15.97 -0.04
N ARG A 22 -1.28 16.72 -0.97
CA ARG A 22 -1.75 18.09 -0.73
C ARG A 22 -2.83 18.13 0.37
N TRP A 23 -3.79 17.22 0.31
CA TRP A 23 -4.84 17.07 1.32
C TRP A 23 -4.27 16.75 2.71
N LEU A 24 -3.28 15.83 2.80
CA LEU A 24 -2.58 15.50 4.05
C LEU A 24 -1.81 16.72 4.59
N ALA A 25 -1.07 17.41 3.75
CA ALA A 25 -0.30 18.59 4.12
C ALA A 25 -1.17 19.72 4.70
N LEU A 26 -2.33 20.01 4.07
CA LEU A 26 -3.30 20.98 4.55
C LEU A 26 -3.85 20.62 5.94
N ARG A 27 -3.92 19.35 6.28
CA ARG A 27 -4.35 18.84 7.60
C ARG A 27 -3.20 18.60 8.57
N ARG A 28 -1.97 18.98 8.19
CA ARG A 28 -0.74 18.78 8.97
C ARG A 28 -0.47 17.29 9.29
N LEU A 29 -0.95 16.39 8.43
CA LEU A 29 -0.71 14.96 8.54
C LEU A 29 0.64 14.57 7.93
N PRO A 30 1.23 13.43 8.31
CA PRO A 30 2.50 12.98 7.76
C PRO A 30 2.43 12.80 6.24
N VAL A 31 3.45 13.34 5.55
CA VAL A 31 3.71 13.12 4.13
C VAL A 31 5.15 12.64 4.02
N ALA A 32 5.43 11.67 3.17
CA ALA A 32 6.79 11.17 2.93
C ALA A 32 7.70 12.33 2.50
N ALA A 33 8.86 12.44 3.14
CA ALA A 33 9.75 13.58 2.94
C ALA A 33 10.81 13.34 1.85
N GLY A 34 11.17 12.10 1.56
CA GLY A 34 12.35 11.75 0.77
C GLY A 34 12.09 11.18 -0.62
N ALA A 35 10.87 10.77 -0.94
CA ALA A 35 10.57 10.11 -2.22
C ALA A 35 9.58 10.93 -3.06
N ASP A 36 9.86 11.06 -4.35
CA ASP A 36 8.88 11.52 -5.33
C ASP A 36 7.89 10.36 -5.62
N ILE A 37 6.91 10.20 -4.72
CA ILE A 37 5.93 9.11 -4.84
C ILE A 37 5.16 9.18 -6.17
N PRO A 38 4.69 10.35 -6.67
CA PRO A 38 4.09 10.46 -7.99
C PRO A 38 4.97 9.91 -9.12
N ALA A 39 6.28 10.14 -9.07
CA ALA A 39 7.22 9.61 -10.07
C ALA A 39 7.29 8.09 -10.07
N LEU A 40 7.11 7.42 -8.91
CA LEU A 40 7.06 5.96 -8.84
C LEU A 40 5.90 5.37 -9.64
N PHE A 41 4.76 6.07 -9.71
CA PHE A 41 3.61 5.62 -10.50
C PHE A 41 3.82 5.82 -12.01
N ARG A 42 4.66 6.78 -12.41
CA ARG A 42 5.04 7.02 -13.81
C ARG A 42 6.17 6.10 -14.29
N ASP A 43 6.98 5.57 -13.37
CA ASP A 43 8.14 4.73 -13.72
C ASP A 43 7.67 3.41 -14.39
N PRO A 44 8.04 3.14 -15.65
CA PRO A 44 7.63 1.92 -16.36
C PRO A 44 8.14 0.64 -15.72
N ARG A 45 9.16 0.72 -14.84
CA ARG A 45 9.69 -0.43 -14.10
C ARG A 45 8.82 -0.84 -12.92
N THR A 46 7.87 -0.01 -12.51
CA THR A 46 6.92 -0.35 -11.45
C THR A 46 5.67 -1.00 -12.03
N GLN A 47 4.96 -1.75 -11.20
CA GLN A 47 3.68 -2.37 -11.56
C GLN A 47 2.57 -1.86 -10.62
N PRO A 48 2.14 -0.61 -10.77
CA PRO A 48 1.09 -0.07 -9.92
C PRO A 48 -0.25 -0.75 -10.21
N ALA A 49 -1.06 -0.89 -9.16
CA ALA A 49 -2.43 -1.37 -9.24
C ALA A 49 -3.41 -0.26 -8.82
N GLY A 50 -4.60 -0.25 -9.42
CA GLY A 50 -5.65 0.71 -9.13
C GLY A 50 -6.98 0.03 -8.82
N LEU A 51 -7.72 0.59 -7.87
CA LEU A 51 -9.12 0.26 -7.61
C LEU A 51 -9.99 1.25 -8.38
N PHE A 52 -10.90 0.74 -9.19
CA PHE A 52 -11.81 1.53 -10.01
C PHE A 52 -13.26 1.21 -9.66
N GLU A 53 -14.11 2.23 -9.72
CA GLU A 53 -15.56 2.14 -9.71
C GLU A 53 -16.09 3.01 -10.85
N ASP A 54 -16.89 2.45 -11.73
CA ASP A 54 -17.46 3.15 -12.90
C ASP A 54 -16.44 3.92 -13.73
N GLY A 55 -15.23 3.35 -13.90
CA GLY A 55 -14.14 3.97 -14.64
C GLY A 55 -13.33 5.01 -13.86
N LYS A 56 -13.77 5.44 -12.68
CA LYS A 56 -13.06 6.38 -11.81
C LYS A 56 -12.05 5.66 -10.92
N LEU A 57 -10.81 6.14 -10.88
CA LEU A 57 -9.79 5.63 -9.98
C LEU A 57 -10.06 6.11 -8.56
N LEU A 58 -10.30 5.19 -7.63
CA LEU A 58 -10.58 5.47 -6.21
C LEU A 58 -9.35 5.32 -5.32
N ALA A 59 -8.46 4.40 -5.69
CA ALA A 59 -7.23 4.14 -4.96
C ALA A 59 -6.15 3.60 -5.89
N CYS A 60 -4.89 3.83 -5.51
CA CYS A 60 -3.74 3.25 -6.19
C CYS A 60 -2.68 2.79 -5.18
N MET A 61 -1.86 1.83 -5.60
CA MET A 61 -0.78 1.25 -4.79
C MET A 61 0.26 0.57 -5.67
N ILE A 62 1.41 0.27 -5.08
CA ILE A 62 2.48 -0.49 -5.73
C ILE A 62 2.70 -1.79 -4.95
N PRO A 63 2.04 -2.91 -5.34
CA PRO A 63 2.29 -4.21 -4.74
C PRO A 63 3.65 -4.75 -5.20
N LYS A 64 4.41 -5.34 -4.27
CA LYS A 64 5.72 -5.96 -4.54
C LYS A 64 5.79 -7.33 -3.88
N ARG A 65 6.37 -8.33 -4.55
CA ARG A 65 6.84 -9.55 -3.88
C ARG A 65 8.14 -9.20 -3.15
N GLU A 66 8.10 -9.21 -1.84
CA GLU A 66 9.25 -8.83 -1.03
C GLU A 66 9.73 -10.04 -0.23
N PRO A 67 10.92 -10.57 -0.54
CA PRO A 67 11.48 -11.69 0.20
C PRO A 67 11.88 -11.31 1.63
N ASN A 68 12.31 -10.05 1.82
CA ASN A 68 12.69 -9.51 3.13
C ASN A 68 12.55 -7.98 3.15
N PRO A 69 11.46 -7.44 3.68
CA PRO A 69 11.23 -5.99 3.73
C PRO A 69 12.12 -5.25 4.76
N GLY A 70 13.09 -5.94 5.38
CA GLY A 70 13.97 -5.38 6.41
C GLY A 70 13.38 -5.43 7.83
N TRP A 71 12.17 -5.94 7.98
CA TRP A 71 11.52 -6.23 9.24
C TRP A 71 10.52 -7.39 9.09
N GLY A 72 10.22 -8.07 10.19
CA GLY A 72 9.46 -9.31 10.16
C GLY A 72 10.24 -10.47 9.54
N LYS A 73 9.65 -11.64 9.43
CA LYS A 73 10.28 -12.85 8.88
C LYS A 73 9.50 -13.39 7.69
N GLY A 74 10.22 -13.91 6.69
CA GLY A 74 9.66 -14.59 5.54
C GLY A 74 9.14 -13.66 4.43
N PRO A 75 8.84 -14.25 3.26
CA PRO A 75 8.34 -13.52 2.12
C PRO A 75 6.93 -12.98 2.33
N CYS A 76 6.63 -11.87 1.71
CA CYS A 76 5.33 -11.24 1.80
C CYS A 76 4.93 -10.53 0.49
N LEU A 77 3.64 -10.24 0.37
CA LEU A 77 3.18 -9.18 -0.52
C LEU A 77 3.34 -7.86 0.23
N PHE A 78 4.24 -7.00 -0.21
CA PHE A 78 4.42 -5.67 0.36
C PHE A 78 3.56 -4.66 -0.40
N LEU A 79 2.68 -3.96 0.32
CA LEU A 79 1.87 -2.88 -0.25
C LEU A 79 2.59 -1.54 -0.06
N GLY A 80 3.32 -1.12 -1.08
CA GLY A 80 3.95 0.19 -1.11
C GLY A 80 3.01 1.28 -1.63
N SER A 81 3.20 2.49 -1.13
CA SER A 81 2.57 3.71 -1.67
C SER A 81 1.05 3.60 -1.84
N VAL A 82 0.35 3.15 -0.80
CA VAL A 82 -1.12 3.04 -0.82
C VAL A 82 -1.75 4.42 -0.66
N HIS A 83 -2.49 4.86 -1.66
CA HIS A 83 -3.20 6.13 -1.66
C HIS A 83 -4.66 5.93 -2.08
N THR A 84 -5.56 6.63 -1.39
CA THR A 84 -6.99 6.71 -1.72
C THR A 84 -7.35 8.14 -2.05
N LEU A 85 -8.43 8.35 -2.80
CA LEU A 85 -9.02 9.69 -2.91
C LEU A 85 -9.29 10.26 -1.52
N PRO A 86 -9.16 11.58 -1.32
CA PRO A 86 -9.59 12.24 -0.08
C PRO A 86 -11.06 11.93 0.26
N ASP A 87 -11.35 11.89 1.55
CA ASP A 87 -12.71 11.78 2.11
C ASP A 87 -13.49 10.51 1.65
N GLN A 88 -12.76 9.45 1.23
CA GLN A 88 -13.37 8.17 0.91
C GLN A 88 -13.76 7.39 2.17
N PRO A 89 -14.88 6.65 2.12
CA PRO A 89 -15.32 5.80 3.21
C PRO A 89 -14.30 4.70 3.52
N ASP A 90 -14.35 4.17 4.74
CA ASP A 90 -13.48 3.07 5.21
C ASP A 90 -13.63 1.79 4.36
N ASP A 91 -14.72 1.66 3.61
CA ASP A 91 -14.98 0.53 2.72
C ASP A 91 -13.89 0.37 1.65
N ILE A 92 -13.32 1.47 1.13
CA ILE A 92 -12.22 1.40 0.16
C ILE A 92 -10.98 0.75 0.80
N THR A 93 -10.63 1.13 2.03
CA THR A 93 -9.52 0.53 2.76
C THR A 93 -9.79 -0.94 3.06
N ARG A 94 -11.02 -1.28 3.41
CA ARG A 94 -11.45 -2.67 3.64
C ARG A 94 -11.35 -3.50 2.36
N LEU A 95 -11.80 -2.98 1.21
CA LEU A 95 -11.69 -3.66 -0.09
C LEU A 95 -10.22 -3.90 -0.47
N ILE A 96 -9.34 -2.94 -0.25
CA ILE A 96 -7.90 -3.09 -0.48
C ILE A 96 -7.33 -4.19 0.44
N THR A 97 -7.70 -4.19 1.73
CA THR A 97 -7.25 -5.20 2.70
C THR A 97 -7.67 -6.61 2.29
N LEU A 98 -8.95 -6.80 1.94
CA LEU A 98 -9.49 -8.10 1.51
C LEU A 98 -8.82 -8.58 0.22
N TRP A 99 -8.68 -7.68 -0.76
CA TRP A 99 -8.01 -7.99 -2.01
C TRP A 99 -6.54 -8.37 -1.79
N ALA A 100 -5.80 -7.63 -0.99
CA ALA A 100 -4.39 -7.87 -0.76
C ALA A 100 -4.15 -9.22 -0.08
N SER A 101 -4.98 -9.57 0.93
CA SER A 101 -4.92 -10.86 1.61
C SER A 101 -5.20 -12.02 0.65
N ASP A 102 -6.26 -11.95 -0.16
CA ASP A 102 -6.61 -12.97 -1.15
C ASP A 102 -5.55 -13.06 -2.27
N PHE A 103 -5.05 -11.93 -2.75
CA PHE A 103 -4.04 -11.88 -3.80
C PHE A 103 -2.71 -12.47 -3.33
N ALA A 104 -2.24 -12.17 -2.12
CA ALA A 104 -1.05 -12.78 -1.53
C ALA A 104 -1.20 -14.30 -1.41
N ALA A 105 -2.36 -14.78 -0.93
CA ALA A 105 -2.64 -16.20 -0.83
C ALA A 105 -2.66 -16.93 -2.19
N ARG A 106 -3.06 -16.23 -3.27
CA ARG A 106 -2.98 -16.77 -4.65
C ARG A 106 -1.54 -16.85 -5.17
N LEU A 107 -0.66 -16.01 -4.67
CA LEU A 107 0.77 -16.02 -4.98
C LEU A 107 1.58 -16.94 -4.06
N ASP A 108 0.91 -17.75 -3.23
CA ASP A 108 1.51 -18.62 -2.22
C ASP A 108 2.42 -17.85 -1.22
N LEU A 109 2.07 -16.59 -0.96
CA LEU A 109 2.73 -15.76 0.05
C LEU A 109 1.92 -15.83 1.35
N PRO A 110 2.58 -16.05 2.50
CA PRO A 110 1.88 -16.25 3.77
C PRO A 110 1.32 -14.95 4.36
N LEU A 111 1.87 -13.79 3.97
CA LEU A 111 1.64 -12.52 4.64
C LEU A 111 1.50 -11.38 3.64
N VAL A 112 0.72 -10.38 4.04
CA VAL A 112 0.75 -9.03 3.46
C VAL A 112 1.37 -8.09 4.48
N ARG A 113 2.25 -7.20 4.04
CA ARG A 113 2.86 -6.15 4.86
C ARG A 113 2.65 -4.79 4.26
N ALA A 114 2.54 -3.79 5.13
CA ALA A 114 2.42 -2.38 4.73
C ALA A 114 3.07 -1.48 5.79
N GLU A 115 3.34 -0.25 5.40
CA GLU A 115 3.91 0.78 6.27
C GLU A 115 3.01 2.01 6.26
N ALA A 116 2.72 2.54 7.46
CA ALA A 116 2.03 3.80 7.62
C ALA A 116 2.95 4.84 8.23
N LEU A 117 3.10 6.00 7.60
CA LEU A 117 3.95 7.09 8.09
C LEU A 117 3.49 7.58 9.46
N VAL A 118 4.44 7.77 10.37
CA VAL A 118 4.20 8.32 11.71
C VAL A 118 5.18 9.44 12.02
N ARG A 119 4.66 10.56 12.59
CA ARG A 119 5.52 11.69 13.01
C ARG A 119 5.99 11.55 14.45
N HIS A 120 5.14 10.97 15.29
CA HIS A 120 5.34 10.89 16.73
C HIS A 120 5.16 9.45 17.22
N THR A 121 4.51 9.27 18.35
CA THR A 121 4.16 7.95 18.89
C THR A 121 2.94 7.37 18.15
N LEU A 122 2.78 6.06 18.22
CA LEU A 122 1.65 5.36 17.60
C LEU A 122 0.31 5.73 18.26
N ASP A 123 0.34 6.22 19.50
CA ASP A 123 -0.85 6.60 20.26
C ASP A 123 -1.33 8.03 19.94
N ALA A 124 -0.53 8.81 19.21
CA ALA A 124 -0.90 10.18 18.85
C ALA A 124 -1.95 10.20 17.74
N GLU A 125 -3.01 10.97 17.94
CA GLU A 125 -3.99 11.22 16.88
C GLU A 125 -3.35 12.07 15.75
N PRO A 126 -3.71 11.85 14.47
CA PRO A 126 -4.73 10.92 13.97
C PRO A 126 -4.22 9.50 13.64
N ILE A 127 -2.93 9.19 13.84
CA ILE A 127 -2.40 7.88 13.50
C ILE A 127 -3.05 6.76 14.33
N ALA A 128 -3.32 7.01 15.61
CA ALA A 128 -3.99 6.05 16.48
C ALA A 128 -5.37 5.66 15.93
N ALA A 129 -6.15 6.62 15.40
CA ALA A 129 -7.43 6.33 14.78
C ALA A 129 -7.29 5.46 13.52
N LEU A 130 -6.28 5.74 12.67
CA LEU A 130 -5.99 4.91 11.50
C LEU A 130 -5.62 3.49 11.91
N LEU A 131 -4.72 3.33 12.89
CA LEU A 131 -4.27 2.02 13.36
C LEU A 131 -5.41 1.21 13.96
N ARG A 132 -6.29 1.82 14.78
CA ARG A 132 -7.50 1.15 15.30
C ARG A 132 -8.40 0.64 14.17
N ARG A 133 -8.62 1.43 13.11
CA ARG A 133 -9.42 1.00 11.96
C ARG A 133 -8.77 -0.17 11.23
N LEU A 134 -7.47 -0.13 11.00
CA LEU A 134 -6.74 -1.22 10.37
C LEU A 134 -6.76 -2.49 11.23
N THR A 135 -6.59 -2.36 12.54
CA THR A 135 -6.70 -3.51 13.46
C THR A 135 -8.10 -4.15 13.42
N ASN A 136 -9.16 -3.34 13.34
CA ASN A 136 -10.53 -3.84 13.13
C ASN A 136 -10.74 -4.55 11.79
N MET A 137 -9.85 -4.34 10.82
CA MET A 137 -9.84 -5.03 9.52
C MET A 137 -8.92 -6.27 9.52
N GLY A 138 -8.30 -6.60 10.66
CA GLY A 138 -7.44 -7.76 10.83
C GLY A 138 -5.93 -7.49 10.72
N TRP A 139 -5.51 -6.22 10.55
CA TRP A 139 -4.10 -5.88 10.56
C TRP A 139 -3.52 -5.95 11.97
N GLU A 140 -2.32 -6.51 12.10
CA GLU A 140 -1.51 -6.51 13.32
C GLU A 140 -0.44 -5.43 13.25
N ILE A 141 -0.24 -4.71 14.36
CA ILE A 141 0.81 -3.69 14.48
C ILE A 141 2.07 -4.37 15.00
N GLN A 142 3.09 -4.48 14.16
CA GLN A 142 4.39 -5.08 14.46
C GLN A 142 5.38 -4.09 15.11
N GLY A 143 4.88 -2.95 15.58
CA GLY A 143 5.67 -1.89 16.17
C GLY A 143 5.95 -0.71 15.25
N SER A 144 6.95 0.11 15.58
CA SER A 144 7.39 1.25 14.78
C SER A 144 8.91 1.24 14.58
N GLY A 145 9.36 1.82 13.46
CA GLY A 145 10.77 1.89 13.13
C GLY A 145 11.01 2.56 11.79
N PRO A 146 12.25 2.51 11.27
CA PRO A 146 12.52 2.96 9.91
C PRO A 146 11.80 2.06 8.91
N GLY A 147 11.13 2.66 7.94
CA GLY A 147 10.51 1.99 6.80
C GLY A 147 11.49 1.75 5.67
N GLN A 148 10.99 1.23 4.54
CA GLN A 148 11.82 0.94 3.36
C GLN A 148 12.49 2.19 2.77
N GLU A 149 11.86 3.34 2.86
CA GLU A 149 12.38 4.63 2.36
C GLU A 149 13.10 5.46 3.45
N GLY A 150 13.27 4.92 4.66
CA GLY A 150 13.98 5.56 5.76
C GLY A 150 13.10 6.41 6.68
N ASP A 151 11.89 6.76 6.27
CA ASP A 151 10.92 7.46 7.12
C ASP A 151 10.51 6.60 8.31
N ARG A 152 10.11 7.24 9.41
CA ARG A 152 9.54 6.52 10.55
C ARG A 152 8.12 6.05 10.24
N VAL A 153 7.88 4.75 10.43
CA VAL A 153 6.60 4.11 10.09
C VAL A 153 6.06 3.23 11.23
N ALA A 154 4.75 3.05 11.26
CA ALA A 154 4.11 1.91 11.88
C ALA A 154 4.17 0.73 10.90
N ARG A 155 4.61 -0.42 11.38
CA ARG A 155 4.75 -1.65 10.61
C ARG A 155 3.49 -2.50 10.77
N LEU A 156 2.88 -2.87 9.68
CA LEU A 156 1.58 -3.53 9.63
C LEU A 156 1.70 -4.87 8.92
N GLU A 157 1.07 -5.90 9.47
CA GLU A 157 1.06 -7.24 8.93
C GLU A 157 -0.36 -7.83 8.98
N ILE A 158 -0.76 -8.58 7.95
CA ILE A 158 -1.98 -9.38 7.96
C ILE A 158 -1.72 -10.71 7.27
N THR A 159 -2.33 -11.79 7.79
CA THR A 159 -2.25 -13.11 7.19
C THR A 159 -2.92 -13.15 5.83
N ALA A 160 -2.27 -13.80 4.88
CA ALA A 160 -2.84 -14.05 3.57
C ALA A 160 -3.86 -15.18 3.65
N GLU A 161 -5.06 -14.93 3.12
CA GLU A 161 -6.18 -15.87 3.17
C GLU A 161 -6.95 -15.85 1.85
N ARG A 162 -7.12 -17.01 1.23
CA ARG A 162 -7.98 -17.15 0.03
C ARG A 162 -9.44 -16.93 0.40
N ARG A 163 -10.09 -16.05 -0.36
CA ARG A 163 -11.50 -15.70 -0.15
C ARG A 163 -12.33 -16.09 -1.36
N SER A 164 -13.03 -17.24 -1.25
CA SER A 164 -14.00 -17.66 -2.26
C SER A 164 -15.10 -16.59 -2.38
N GLY A 165 -15.38 -16.13 -3.59
CA GLY A 165 -16.42 -15.12 -3.84
C GLY A 165 -15.95 -13.68 -3.85
N LEU A 166 -14.72 -13.35 -3.43
CA LEU A 166 -14.21 -11.97 -3.53
C LEU A 166 -14.16 -11.50 -4.99
N SER A 167 -13.87 -12.39 -5.93
CA SER A 167 -13.86 -12.09 -7.37
C SER A 167 -15.23 -11.71 -7.95
N THR A 168 -16.33 -12.03 -7.27
CA THR A 168 -17.69 -11.60 -7.65
C THR A 168 -17.98 -10.18 -7.18
N LEU A 169 -17.29 -9.72 -6.13
CA LEU A 169 -17.42 -8.37 -5.57
C LEU A 169 -16.40 -7.40 -6.17
N ILE A 170 -15.19 -7.89 -6.44
CA ILE A 170 -14.09 -7.09 -6.99
C ILE A 170 -13.54 -7.81 -8.22
N GLY A 171 -13.79 -7.28 -9.41
CA GLY A 171 -13.12 -7.76 -10.62
C GLY A 171 -11.61 -7.60 -10.49
N CYS A 172 -10.86 -8.70 -10.35
CA CYS A 172 -9.41 -8.68 -10.13
C CYS A 172 -8.68 -9.03 -11.41
N ARG A 173 -7.93 -8.07 -11.97
CA ARG A 173 -7.03 -8.22 -13.13
C ARG A 173 -5.65 -7.67 -12.82
N VAL A 174 -5.10 -8.03 -11.65
CA VAL A 174 -3.76 -7.61 -11.26
C VAL A 174 -2.78 -8.72 -11.67
N HIS A 175 -1.74 -8.33 -12.41
CA HIS A 175 -0.66 -9.23 -12.77
C HIS A 175 0.26 -9.50 -11.57
N GLU A 176 0.93 -10.64 -11.59
CA GLU A 176 1.91 -10.97 -10.56
C GLU A 176 3.00 -9.89 -10.48
N PRO A 177 3.23 -9.31 -9.30
CA PRO A 177 4.24 -8.26 -9.16
C PRO A 177 5.65 -8.85 -9.28
N HIS A 178 6.57 -8.07 -9.85
CA HIS A 178 7.97 -8.45 -9.89
C HIS A 178 8.53 -8.60 -8.49
N THR A 179 9.44 -9.56 -8.31
CA THR A 179 10.23 -9.69 -7.09
C THR A 179 11.15 -8.47 -6.97
N ALA A 180 11.15 -7.82 -5.82
CA ALA A 180 12.05 -6.70 -5.57
C ALA A 180 13.50 -7.17 -5.74
N THR A 181 14.26 -6.45 -6.56
CA THR A 181 15.71 -6.70 -6.67
C THR A 181 16.36 -6.28 -5.36
N PRO A 182 17.21 -7.10 -4.73
CA PRO A 182 17.89 -6.72 -3.50
C PRO A 182 18.62 -5.39 -3.70
N LYS A 183 18.32 -4.38 -2.91
CA LYS A 183 19.15 -3.17 -2.82
C LYS A 183 20.53 -3.63 -2.35
N GLU A 184 21.55 -3.59 -3.20
CA GLU A 184 22.93 -3.70 -2.76
C GLU A 184 23.16 -2.63 -1.69
N ARG A 185 23.31 -3.08 -0.45
CA ARG A 185 23.78 -2.20 0.61
C ARG A 185 25.24 -1.89 0.27
N GLY A 186 25.48 -0.71 -0.27
CA GLY A 186 26.83 -0.19 -0.44
C GLY A 186 27.52 -0.24 0.91
N ASN A 187 28.52 -1.11 1.00
CA ASN A 187 29.41 -1.23 2.13
C ASN A 187 30.39 -0.07 2.00
N THR A 188 30.23 0.96 2.82
CA THR A 188 31.24 2.00 3.05
C THR A 188 31.49 2.11 4.53
#